data_f171c63357e4a9bed08a7c9997bd61b6
#
_entry.id   f171c63357e4a9bed08a7c9997bd61b6
#
_cell.length_a   1.000
_cell.length_b   1.000
_cell.length_c   1.000
_cell.angle_alpha   90.00
_cell.angle_beta   90.00
_cell.angle_gamma   90.00
#
_symmetry.space_group_name_H-M   'P 1'
#
loop_
_entity.id
_entity.type
_entity.pdbx_description
1 polymer ?
#
loop_
_entity_poly.entity_id
_entity_poly.type
_entity_poly.pdbx_seq_one_letter_code
_entity_poly.pdbx_strand_id
1 'polypeptide(L)'
;MAVPARDLQGGVMVGGKKCFVVMGFGRKTDYQSGRVLDLDKSYQYIIKPAAEDAGLDCKRADEIIHSGLIDVPMYEQLLAADVVIADISTSNANAFYELGVRHALRPYTTITIAEDKMMFPFDVSHLAVRKYHHLGDGNDFGEVVRMKSELTNALR
;
A
#
# COMPACT_ATOMS: atom_id res chain seq x y z
N MET A 1 -24.07 22.39 10.62
CA MET A 1 -23.36 21.16 11.02
C MET A 1 -24.07 19.97 10.41
N ALA A 2 -23.43 19.26 9.48
CA ALA A 2 -24.04 18.12 8.83
C ALA A 2 -24.12 16.93 9.80
N VAL A 3 -25.31 16.32 9.94
CA VAL A 3 -25.48 15.10 10.72
C VAL A 3 -24.88 13.94 9.90
N PRO A 4 -24.00 13.13 10.46
CA PRO A 4 -23.45 11.99 9.73
C PRO A 4 -24.56 11.01 9.35
N ALA A 5 -24.52 10.53 8.12
CA ALA A 5 -25.45 9.51 7.66
C ALA A 5 -25.22 8.20 8.45
N ARG A 6 -26.30 7.52 8.78
CA ARG A 6 -26.26 6.20 9.42
C ARG A 6 -26.54 5.14 8.36
N ASP A 7 -25.85 4.00 8.46
CA ASP A 7 -26.21 2.84 7.66
C ASP A 7 -27.53 2.22 8.14
N LEU A 8 -28.08 1.31 7.35
CA LEU A 8 -29.35 0.64 7.65
C LEU A 8 -29.28 -0.26 8.90
N GLN A 9 -28.10 -0.43 9.49
CA GLN A 9 -27.87 -1.23 10.70
C GLN A 9 -27.57 -0.37 11.93
N GLY A 10 -27.63 0.95 11.79
CA GLY A 10 -27.47 1.89 12.91
C GLY A 10 -26.01 2.24 13.24
N GLY A 11 -25.06 1.80 12.44
CA GLY A 11 -23.65 2.19 12.55
C GLY A 11 -23.42 3.61 12.02
N VAL A 12 -22.54 4.38 12.67
CA VAL A 12 -22.13 5.68 12.16
C VAL A 12 -21.19 5.43 10.99
N MET A 13 -21.62 5.78 9.76
CA MET A 13 -20.74 5.83 8.61
C MET A 13 -19.77 7.01 8.81
N VAL A 14 -18.68 6.77 9.46
CA VAL A 14 -17.57 7.71 9.44
C VAL A 14 -16.98 7.62 8.03
N GLY A 15 -17.18 8.68 7.22
CA GLY A 15 -16.44 8.81 5.97
C GLY A 15 -14.96 8.85 6.29
N GLY A 16 -14.34 7.68 6.44
CA GLY A 16 -12.93 7.55 6.76
C GLY A 16 -12.06 8.09 5.64
N LYS A 17 -10.88 8.60 6.00
CA LYS A 17 -9.87 8.95 5.03
C LYS A 17 -9.47 7.71 4.23
N LYS A 18 -9.13 7.91 2.97
CA LYS A 18 -8.82 6.84 2.03
C LYS A 18 -7.33 6.61 1.90
N CYS A 19 -6.96 5.34 1.98
CA CYS A 19 -5.62 4.86 1.68
C CYS A 19 -5.66 4.03 0.40
N PHE A 20 -4.89 4.41 -0.59
CA PHE A 20 -4.71 3.65 -1.83
C PHE A 20 -3.35 2.98 -1.82
N VAL A 21 -3.29 1.70 -2.20
CA VAL A 21 -2.06 0.93 -2.18
C VAL A 21 -1.62 0.60 -3.61
N VAL A 22 -0.39 1.00 -3.90
CA VAL A 22 0.30 0.76 -5.16
C VAL A 22 1.30 -0.35 -4.94
N MET A 23 1.11 -1.50 -5.59
CA MET A 23 2.02 -2.64 -5.50
C MET A 23 1.74 -3.71 -6.55
N GLY A 24 2.66 -4.65 -6.73
CA GLY A 24 2.42 -5.85 -7.50
C GLY A 24 1.36 -6.77 -6.86
N PHE A 25 0.67 -7.54 -7.67
CA PHE A 25 -0.35 -8.50 -7.22
C PHE A 25 0.18 -9.93 -7.34
N GLY A 26 -0.16 -10.78 -6.39
CA GLY A 26 0.20 -12.20 -6.41
C GLY A 26 1.71 -12.43 -6.27
N ARG A 27 2.16 -13.50 -6.89
CA ARG A 27 3.58 -13.86 -6.91
C ARG A 27 4.31 -13.06 -7.97
N LYS A 28 5.35 -12.37 -7.56
CA LYS A 28 6.21 -11.58 -8.45
C LYS A 28 7.66 -12.01 -8.31
N THR A 29 8.37 -11.98 -9.41
CA THR A 29 9.79 -12.30 -9.46
C THR A 29 10.62 -11.03 -9.36
N ASP A 30 11.57 -11.04 -8.44
CA ASP A 30 12.67 -10.09 -8.47
C ASP A 30 13.71 -10.60 -9.47
N TYR A 31 13.78 -9.97 -10.63
CA TYR A 31 14.65 -10.43 -11.72
C TYR A 31 16.14 -10.25 -11.44
N GLN A 32 16.50 -9.42 -10.46
CA GLN A 32 17.91 -9.26 -10.07
C GLN A 32 18.40 -10.43 -9.22
N SER A 33 17.56 -10.93 -8.32
CA SER A 33 17.92 -12.03 -7.39
C SER A 33 17.33 -13.37 -7.79
N GLY A 34 16.34 -13.40 -8.67
CA GLY A 34 15.57 -14.60 -9.01
C GLY A 34 14.58 -15.04 -7.94
N ARG A 35 14.45 -14.29 -6.86
CA ARG A 35 13.50 -14.60 -5.77
C ARG A 35 12.06 -14.33 -6.21
N VAL A 36 11.17 -15.24 -5.82
CA VAL A 36 9.73 -15.08 -6.00
C VAL A 36 9.09 -14.72 -4.67
N LEU A 37 8.35 -13.62 -4.62
CA LEU A 37 7.65 -13.16 -3.43
C LEU A 37 6.14 -13.16 -3.66
N ASP A 38 5.39 -13.72 -2.71
CA ASP A 38 3.94 -13.60 -2.67
C ASP A 38 3.55 -12.26 -2.02
N LEU A 39 3.33 -11.25 -2.85
CA LEU A 39 3.04 -9.90 -2.39
C LEU A 39 1.62 -9.74 -1.83
N ASP A 40 0.70 -10.64 -2.18
CA ASP A 40 -0.63 -10.65 -1.57
C ASP A 40 -0.56 -10.90 -0.07
N LYS A 41 0.43 -11.67 0.39
CA LYS A 41 0.66 -11.89 1.82
C LYS A 41 1.09 -10.62 2.53
N SER A 42 1.97 -9.83 1.92
CA SER A 42 2.35 -8.52 2.46
C SER A 42 1.15 -7.59 2.57
N TYR A 43 0.30 -7.56 1.56
CA TYR A 43 -0.90 -6.74 1.56
C TYR A 43 -1.90 -7.20 2.63
N GLN A 44 -2.23 -8.49 2.67
CA GLN A 44 -3.25 -9.05 3.57
C GLN A 44 -2.87 -8.98 5.05
N TYR A 45 -1.59 -9.17 5.38
CA TYR A 45 -1.17 -9.33 6.77
C TYR A 45 -0.45 -8.11 7.34
N ILE A 46 0.11 -7.24 6.51
CA ILE A 46 0.87 -6.07 6.95
C ILE A 46 0.17 -4.77 6.56
N ILE A 47 0.01 -4.53 5.26
CA ILE A 47 -0.35 -3.21 4.73
C ILE A 47 -1.80 -2.87 5.06
N LYS A 48 -2.73 -3.71 4.65
CA LYS A 48 -4.16 -3.45 4.87
C LYS A 48 -4.51 -3.39 6.35
N PRO A 49 -4.08 -4.34 7.20
CA PRO A 49 -4.36 -4.25 8.63
C PRO A 49 -3.76 -2.99 9.28
N ALA A 50 -2.55 -2.58 8.88
CA ALA A 50 -1.94 -1.37 9.41
C ALA A 50 -2.75 -0.11 9.08
N ALA A 51 -3.23 0.00 7.84
CA ALA A 51 -4.06 1.12 7.41
C ALA A 51 -5.40 1.13 8.15
N GLU A 52 -6.04 -0.02 8.29
CA GLU A 52 -7.30 -0.15 9.03
C GLU A 52 -7.13 0.18 10.52
N ASP A 53 -6.05 -0.27 11.15
CA ASP A 53 -5.72 0.08 12.54
C ASP A 53 -5.47 1.58 12.73
N ALA A 54 -5.01 2.26 11.68
CA ALA A 54 -4.86 3.72 11.67
C ALA A 54 -6.17 4.48 11.34
N GLY A 55 -7.27 3.76 11.13
CA GLY A 55 -8.58 4.34 10.84
C GLY A 55 -8.80 4.71 9.38
N LEU A 56 -8.03 4.13 8.45
CA LEU A 56 -8.13 4.40 7.02
C LEU A 56 -8.95 3.34 6.30
N ASP A 57 -9.72 3.77 5.30
CA ASP A 57 -10.34 2.86 4.32
C ASP A 57 -9.29 2.51 3.26
N CYS A 58 -8.79 1.28 3.30
CA CYS A 58 -7.65 0.83 2.50
C CYS A 58 -8.10 -0.03 1.32
N LYS A 59 -7.69 0.38 0.13
CA LYS A 59 -7.92 -0.35 -1.12
C LYS A 59 -6.66 -0.46 -1.94
N ARG A 60 -6.46 -1.64 -2.53
CA ARG A 60 -5.50 -1.88 -3.60
C ARG A 60 -6.24 -1.85 -4.94
N ALA A 61 -5.54 -1.60 -6.04
CA ALA A 61 -6.14 -1.43 -7.36
C ALA A 61 -7.03 -2.60 -7.80
N ASP A 62 -6.62 -3.85 -7.54
CA ASP A 62 -7.39 -5.03 -7.90
C ASP A 62 -8.71 -5.13 -7.14
N GLU A 63 -8.77 -4.68 -5.90
CA GLU A 63 -10.01 -4.63 -5.12
C GLU A 63 -11.03 -3.64 -5.71
N ILE A 64 -10.56 -2.53 -6.25
CA ILE A 64 -11.40 -1.53 -6.90
C ILE A 64 -11.98 -2.08 -8.21
N ILE A 65 -11.17 -2.74 -9.01
CA ILE A 65 -11.60 -3.37 -10.27
C ILE A 65 -12.68 -4.42 -9.99
N HIS A 66 -12.48 -5.27 -8.99
CA HIS A 66 -13.43 -6.33 -8.62
C HIS A 66 -14.75 -5.79 -8.04
N SER A 67 -14.75 -4.56 -7.50
CA SER A 67 -15.96 -3.92 -6.99
C SER A 67 -16.84 -3.30 -8.07
N GLY A 68 -16.45 -3.37 -9.34
CA GLY A 68 -17.20 -2.81 -10.45
C GLY A 68 -17.00 -1.31 -10.67
N LEU A 69 -16.06 -0.69 -9.99
CA LEU A 69 -15.73 0.74 -10.16
C LEU A 69 -14.69 0.94 -11.29
N ILE A 70 -14.92 0.27 -12.43
CA ILE A 70 -13.97 0.22 -13.55
C ILE A 70 -13.81 1.60 -14.22
N ASP A 71 -14.84 2.44 -14.14
CA ASP A 71 -14.88 3.72 -14.86
C ASP A 71 -14.10 4.85 -14.20
N VAL A 72 -13.57 4.62 -12.99
CA VAL A 72 -12.72 5.62 -12.34
C VAL A 72 -11.28 5.36 -12.74
N PRO A 73 -10.65 6.30 -13.51
CA PRO A 73 -9.27 6.12 -13.91
C PRO A 73 -8.34 5.90 -12.71
N MET A 74 -7.41 4.97 -12.86
CA MET A 74 -6.44 4.62 -11.80
C MET A 74 -5.72 5.85 -11.24
N TYR A 75 -5.41 6.82 -12.10
CA TYR A 75 -4.74 8.05 -11.69
C TYR A 75 -5.60 8.94 -10.81
N GLU A 76 -6.92 8.95 -11.00
CA GLU A 76 -7.83 9.67 -10.12
C GLU A 76 -7.81 9.07 -8.71
N GLN A 77 -7.85 7.75 -8.59
CA GLN A 77 -7.72 7.05 -7.30
C GLN A 77 -6.37 7.35 -6.65
N LEU A 78 -5.30 7.26 -7.43
CA LEU A 78 -3.93 7.54 -6.97
C LEU A 78 -3.78 8.95 -6.43
N LEU A 79 -4.38 9.94 -7.07
CA LEU A 79 -4.25 11.35 -6.69
C LEU A 79 -5.27 11.80 -5.65
N ALA A 80 -6.47 11.22 -5.65
CA ALA A 80 -7.55 11.59 -4.72
C ALA A 80 -7.39 10.98 -3.32
N ALA A 81 -6.66 9.88 -3.17
CA ALA A 81 -6.46 9.25 -1.88
C ALA A 81 -5.76 10.18 -0.89
N ASP A 82 -6.21 10.16 0.36
CA ASP A 82 -5.60 10.96 1.42
C ASP A 82 -4.16 10.51 1.71
N VAL A 83 -3.92 9.20 1.65
CA VAL A 83 -2.59 8.58 1.80
C VAL A 83 -2.41 7.53 0.73
N VAL A 84 -1.20 7.43 0.20
CA VAL A 84 -0.78 6.32 -0.68
C VAL A 84 0.38 5.57 -0.03
N ILE A 85 0.25 4.25 0.02
CA ILE A 85 1.35 3.35 0.36
C ILE A 85 1.82 2.69 -0.93
N ALA A 86 3.08 2.84 -1.26
CA ALA A 86 3.69 2.20 -2.42
C ALA A 86 4.69 1.13 -1.97
N ASP A 87 4.41 -0.12 -2.30
CA ASP A 87 5.35 -1.21 -2.11
C ASP A 87 6.07 -1.48 -3.43
N ILE A 88 7.34 -1.10 -3.47
CA ILE A 88 8.19 -1.22 -4.66
C ILE A 88 8.98 -2.53 -4.70
N SER A 89 8.66 -3.49 -3.84
CA SER A 89 9.30 -4.81 -3.82
C SER A 89 9.31 -5.45 -5.20
N THR A 90 10.35 -6.22 -5.48
CA THR A 90 10.63 -6.87 -6.77
C THR A 90 10.89 -5.91 -7.92
N SER A 91 11.15 -4.63 -7.64
CA SER A 91 11.38 -3.60 -8.67
C SER A 91 10.24 -3.50 -9.68
N ASN A 92 9.01 -3.57 -9.19
CA ASN A 92 7.82 -3.53 -10.05
C ASN A 92 7.74 -2.20 -10.81
N ALA A 93 7.80 -2.27 -12.13
CA ALA A 93 7.85 -1.07 -12.97
C ALA A 93 6.58 -0.21 -12.84
N ASN A 94 5.40 -0.82 -12.75
CA ASN A 94 4.15 -0.09 -12.59
C ASN A 94 4.10 0.62 -11.23
N ALA A 95 4.56 -0.04 -10.17
CA ALA A 95 4.62 0.57 -8.85
C ALA A 95 5.57 1.77 -8.82
N PHE A 96 6.74 1.69 -9.46
CA PHE A 96 7.65 2.82 -9.58
C PHE A 96 7.03 3.99 -10.35
N TYR A 97 6.36 3.70 -11.47
CA TYR A 97 5.72 4.73 -12.28
C TYR A 97 4.63 5.47 -11.49
N GLU A 98 3.75 4.73 -10.83
CA GLU A 98 2.66 5.29 -10.03
C GLU A 98 3.19 6.03 -8.80
N LEU A 99 4.21 5.51 -8.14
CA LEU A 99 4.91 6.20 -7.05
C LEU A 99 5.47 7.54 -7.51
N GLY A 100 6.11 7.58 -8.68
CA GLY A 100 6.66 8.81 -9.24
C GLY A 100 5.60 9.88 -9.46
N VAL A 101 4.45 9.50 -10.03
CA VAL A 101 3.31 10.40 -10.23
C VAL A 101 2.79 10.95 -8.91
N ARG A 102 2.53 10.07 -7.96
CA ARG A 102 2.02 10.46 -6.65
C ARG A 102 3.00 11.33 -5.87
N HIS A 103 4.26 10.94 -5.86
CA HIS A 103 5.32 11.62 -5.11
C HIS A 103 5.59 13.03 -5.64
N ALA A 104 5.50 13.23 -6.96
CA ALA A 104 5.64 14.55 -7.57
C ALA A 104 4.56 15.54 -7.14
N LEU A 105 3.35 15.05 -6.88
CA LEU A 105 2.18 15.88 -6.62
C LEU A 105 1.77 15.92 -5.14
N ARG A 106 1.98 14.84 -4.40
CA ARG A 106 1.59 14.74 -2.98
C ARG A 106 2.64 13.99 -2.15
N PRO A 107 3.86 14.49 -2.03
CA PRO A 107 4.96 13.76 -1.38
C PRO A 107 4.77 13.53 0.11
N TYR A 108 4.12 14.45 0.82
CA TYR A 108 3.99 14.38 2.28
C TYR A 108 2.97 13.34 2.77
N THR A 109 2.12 12.86 1.90
CA THR A 109 1.12 11.84 2.20
C THR A 109 1.35 10.55 1.42
N THR A 110 2.61 10.28 1.10
CA THR A 110 3.05 9.09 0.37
C THR A 110 4.11 8.35 1.20
N ILE A 111 3.85 7.08 1.47
CA ILE A 111 4.77 6.21 2.20
C ILE A 111 5.28 5.14 1.25
N THR A 112 6.59 4.99 1.17
CA THR A 112 7.25 3.98 0.35
C THR A 112 7.79 2.87 1.24
N ILE A 113 7.47 1.62 0.89
CA ILE A 113 7.99 0.44 1.55
C ILE A 113 8.63 -0.51 0.52
N ALA A 114 9.54 -1.34 0.97
CA ALA A 114 10.16 -2.38 0.15
C ALA A 114 10.64 -3.54 1.03
N GLU A 115 10.69 -4.74 0.46
CA GLU A 115 11.36 -5.85 1.15
C GLU A 115 12.87 -5.60 1.25
N ASP A 116 13.49 -6.10 2.31
CA ASP A 116 14.82 -5.67 2.76
C ASP A 116 15.98 -6.15 1.89
N LYS A 117 15.78 -7.17 1.07
CA LYS A 117 16.82 -7.71 0.16
C LYS A 117 16.74 -7.13 -1.25
N MET A 118 15.79 -6.26 -1.51
CA MET A 118 15.64 -5.63 -2.82
C MET A 118 16.85 -4.75 -3.13
N MET A 119 17.39 -4.90 -4.33
CA MET A 119 18.39 -3.97 -4.89
C MET A 119 17.68 -2.90 -5.71
N PHE A 120 17.93 -1.64 -5.39
CA PHE A 120 17.30 -0.53 -6.12
C PHE A 120 17.90 -0.41 -7.53
N PRO A 121 17.07 -0.32 -8.59
CA PRO A 121 17.55 -0.26 -9.96
C PRO A 121 18.16 1.09 -10.36
N PHE A 122 17.95 2.12 -9.55
CA PHE A 122 18.50 3.47 -9.74
C PHE A 122 18.67 4.14 -8.38
N ASP A 123 19.29 5.32 -8.37
CA ASP A 123 19.50 6.05 -7.12
C ASP A 123 18.18 6.59 -6.56
N VAL A 124 17.69 5.96 -5.52
CA VAL A 124 16.52 6.40 -4.74
C VAL A 124 16.91 6.79 -3.32
N SER A 125 18.18 7.12 -3.09
CA SER A 125 18.69 7.45 -1.76
C SER A 125 17.98 8.65 -1.10
N HIS A 126 17.37 9.51 -1.90
CA HIS A 126 16.56 10.64 -1.42
C HIS A 126 15.16 10.22 -0.95
N LEU A 127 14.74 8.98 -1.18
CA LEU A 127 13.45 8.46 -0.73
C LEU A 127 13.60 7.81 0.64
N ALA A 128 12.70 8.15 1.56
CA ALA A 128 12.58 7.46 2.83
C ALA A 128 11.81 6.15 2.62
N VAL A 129 12.53 5.05 2.48
CA VAL A 129 11.94 3.72 2.26
C VAL A 129 11.96 2.93 3.56
N ARG A 130 10.79 2.48 3.99
CA ARG A 130 10.66 1.57 5.14
C ARG A 130 10.79 0.14 4.67
N LYS A 131 11.67 -0.63 5.29
CA LYS A 131 12.00 -1.99 4.85
C LYS A 131 11.34 -3.04 5.72
N TYR A 132 10.90 -4.13 5.11
CA TYR A 132 10.38 -5.30 5.78
C TYR A 132 10.98 -6.58 5.21
N HIS A 133 10.97 -7.66 5.99
CA HIS A 133 11.50 -8.96 5.59
C HIS A 133 10.38 -9.84 5.01
N HIS A 134 10.65 -10.47 3.88
CA HIS A 134 9.74 -11.41 3.21
C HIS A 134 10.44 -12.75 2.99
N LEU A 135 9.78 -13.85 3.35
CA LEU A 135 10.33 -15.21 3.23
C LEU A 135 10.14 -15.82 1.83
N GLY A 136 9.33 -15.20 0.96
CA GLY A 136 8.97 -15.70 -0.37
C GLY A 136 7.50 -16.11 -0.43
N ASP A 137 7.14 -17.21 0.20
CA ASP A 137 5.75 -17.69 0.27
C ASP A 137 4.89 -16.93 1.28
N GLY A 138 5.50 -16.21 2.18
CA GLY A 138 4.82 -15.44 3.19
C GLY A 138 5.79 -14.65 4.06
N ASN A 139 5.28 -14.12 5.17
CA ASN A 139 6.04 -13.32 6.11
C ASN A 139 6.15 -14.06 7.44
N ASP A 140 7.28 -13.88 8.15
CA ASP A 140 7.42 -14.32 9.52
C ASP A 140 6.44 -13.56 10.44
N PHE A 141 5.83 -14.27 11.39
CA PHE A 141 4.84 -13.67 12.29
C PHE A 141 5.39 -12.48 13.09
N GLY A 142 6.60 -12.60 13.60
CA GLY A 142 7.24 -11.50 14.34
C GLY A 142 7.47 -10.28 13.45
N GLU A 143 7.85 -10.49 12.20
CA GLU A 143 8.03 -9.42 11.23
C GLU A 143 6.70 -8.76 10.83
N VAL A 144 5.63 -9.54 10.70
CA VAL A 144 4.28 -9.00 10.47
C VAL A 144 3.89 -8.05 11.60
N VAL A 145 4.08 -8.46 12.85
CA VAL A 145 3.78 -7.63 14.03
C VAL A 145 4.61 -6.35 14.03
N ARG A 146 5.91 -6.48 13.79
CA ARG A 146 6.85 -5.34 13.77
C ARG A 146 6.48 -4.32 12.68
N MET A 147 6.37 -4.78 11.45
CA MET A 147 6.13 -3.89 10.31
C MET A 147 4.73 -3.30 10.33
N LYS A 148 3.75 -4.07 10.73
CA LYS A 148 2.39 -3.57 10.92
C LYS A 148 2.36 -2.43 11.94
N SER A 149 3.03 -2.57 13.06
CA SER A 149 3.13 -1.53 14.09
C SER A 149 3.84 -0.29 13.57
N GLU A 150 4.98 -0.45 12.92
CA GLU A 150 5.74 0.65 12.32
C GLU A 150 4.89 1.42 11.31
N LEU A 151 4.22 0.71 10.42
CA LEU A 151 3.39 1.32 9.38
C LEU A 151 2.16 2.01 9.96
N THR A 152 1.49 1.40 10.93
CA THR A 152 0.36 2.02 11.64
C THR A 152 0.77 3.34 12.28
N ASN A 153 1.91 3.38 12.93
CA ASN A 153 2.41 4.61 13.57
C ASN A 153 2.75 5.70 12.53
N ALA A 154 3.28 5.31 11.38
CA ALA A 154 3.58 6.25 10.30
C ALA A 154 2.31 6.84 9.65
N LEU A 155 1.20 6.12 9.71
CA LEU A 155 -0.09 6.51 9.12
C LEU A 155 -0.95 7.40 10.04
N ARG A 156 -0.59 7.49 11.29
CA ARG A 156 -1.32 8.31 12.28
C ARG A 156 -0.92 9.77 12.29
#